data_1ee6942774c1f46ddef36f6411218e42
#
_entry.id   1ee6942774c1f46ddef36f6411218e42
#
_cell.length_a   1.000
_cell.length_b   1.000
_cell.length_c   1.000
_cell.angle_alpha   90.00
_cell.angle_beta   90.00
_cell.angle_gamma   90.00
#
_symmetry.space_group_name_H-M   'P 1'
#
loop_
_entity.id
_entity.type
_entity.pdbx_description
1 polymer ?
#
loop_
_entity_poly.entity_id
_entity_poly.type
_entity_poly.pdbx_seq_one_letter_code
_entity_poly.pdbx_strand_id
1 'polypeptide(L)'
;MTQLDSVMAKVRAENRAALIAYIPAGFPSKAGCAKAIKALAAAGVDAIEIGFPYSDPVMDGPVIQEAADISLKAGTNAADVFEALNVAASTGVA
;
A
#
# COMPACT_ATOMS: atom_id res chain seq x y z
N MET A 1 -13.88 17.16 1.79
CA MET A 1 -13.63 15.88 2.51
C MET A 1 -12.96 14.89 1.59
N THR A 2 -11.84 14.29 2.02
CA THR A 2 -11.13 13.28 1.23
C THR A 2 -11.80 11.92 1.39
N GLN A 3 -11.42 10.98 0.54
CA GLN A 3 -11.88 9.60 0.68
C GLN A 3 -11.42 8.99 2.01
N LEU A 4 -10.21 9.31 2.46
CA LEU A 4 -9.71 8.84 3.75
C LEU A 4 -10.57 9.39 4.90
N ASP A 5 -10.95 10.66 4.85
CA ASP A 5 -11.84 11.24 5.86
C ASP A 5 -13.18 10.51 5.92
N SER A 6 -13.74 10.18 4.75
CA SER A 6 -15.00 9.44 4.66
C SER A 6 -14.89 8.05 5.25
N VAL A 7 -13.79 7.36 4.97
CA VAL A 7 -13.52 6.02 5.51
C VAL A 7 -13.37 6.08 7.04
N MET A 8 -12.63 7.05 7.55
CA MET A 8 -12.44 7.20 9.01
C MET A 8 -13.74 7.53 9.72
N ALA A 9 -14.59 8.36 9.11
CA ALA A 9 -15.92 8.66 9.66
C ALA A 9 -16.79 7.40 9.71
N LYS A 10 -16.76 6.57 8.67
CA LYS A 10 -17.49 5.30 8.61
C LYS A 10 -17.04 4.33 9.70
N VAL A 11 -15.73 4.16 9.85
CA VAL A 11 -15.14 3.28 10.87
C VAL A 11 -15.58 3.74 12.27
N ARG A 12 -15.53 5.04 12.52
CA ARG A 12 -15.94 5.61 13.80
C ARG A 12 -17.42 5.39 14.05
N ALA A 13 -18.27 5.59 13.05
CA ALA A 13 -19.71 5.34 13.15
C ALA A 13 -20.03 3.89 13.45
N GLU A 14 -19.22 2.95 12.94
CA GLU A 14 -19.35 1.52 13.19
C GLU A 14 -18.70 1.09 14.51
N ASN A 15 -18.11 2.00 15.24
CA ASN A 15 -17.46 1.77 16.54
C ASN A 15 -16.42 0.64 16.49
N ARG A 16 -15.56 0.67 15.47
CA ARG A 16 -14.49 -0.31 15.29
C ARG A 16 -13.18 0.37 14.92
N ALA A 17 -12.08 -0.36 15.00
CA ALA A 17 -10.78 0.14 14.55
C ALA A 17 -10.68 0.07 13.02
N ALA A 18 -9.92 0.99 12.43
CA ALA A 18 -9.57 0.92 11.02
C ALA A 18 -8.43 -0.07 10.81
N LEU A 19 -8.51 -0.85 9.74
CA LEU A 19 -7.42 -1.71 9.30
C LEU A 19 -6.71 -1.04 8.12
N ILE A 20 -5.46 -0.66 8.34
CA ILE A 20 -4.63 -0.02 7.31
C ILE A 20 -3.51 -0.98 6.93
N ALA A 21 -3.45 -1.36 5.68
CA ALA A 21 -2.40 -2.23 5.16
C ALA A 21 -1.29 -1.39 4.52
N TYR A 22 -0.05 -1.82 4.69
CA TYR A 22 1.12 -1.20 4.10
C TYR A 22 1.81 -2.18 3.15
N ILE A 23 2.20 -1.71 1.97
CA ILE A 23 2.99 -2.51 1.04
C ILE A 23 3.96 -1.59 0.29
N PRO A 24 5.27 -1.96 0.20
CA PRO A 24 6.18 -1.23 -0.66
C PRO A 24 5.78 -1.42 -2.13
N ALA A 25 5.76 -0.33 -2.89
CA ALA A 25 5.49 -0.43 -4.32
C ALA A 25 6.48 -1.38 -4.99
N GLY A 26 5.98 -2.23 -5.88
CA GLY A 26 6.82 -3.19 -6.60
C GLY A 26 7.20 -4.45 -5.83
N PHE A 27 6.72 -4.64 -4.61
CA PHE A 27 6.99 -5.86 -3.84
C PHE A 27 5.81 -6.85 -3.98
N PRO A 28 6.06 -8.14 -4.18
CA PRO A 28 7.34 -8.80 -4.44
C PRO A 28 7.84 -8.64 -5.87
N SER A 29 6.99 -8.13 -6.76
CA SER A 29 7.24 -7.74 -8.12
C SER A 29 6.18 -6.71 -8.51
N LYS A 30 6.32 -6.07 -9.67
CA LYS A 30 5.32 -5.11 -10.13
C LYS A 30 3.94 -5.75 -10.26
N ALA A 31 3.88 -6.90 -10.94
CA ALA A 31 2.63 -7.65 -11.12
C ALA A 31 2.11 -8.21 -9.79
N GLY A 32 2.99 -8.72 -8.94
CA GLY A 32 2.61 -9.25 -7.63
C GLY A 32 2.09 -8.17 -6.69
N CYS A 33 2.68 -6.98 -6.75
CA CYS A 33 2.20 -5.83 -5.99
C CYS A 33 0.78 -5.45 -6.40
N ALA A 34 0.50 -5.37 -7.70
CA ALA A 34 -0.85 -5.07 -8.19
C ALA A 34 -1.87 -6.11 -7.72
N LYS A 35 -1.51 -7.39 -7.76
CA LYS A 35 -2.39 -8.47 -7.26
C LYS A 35 -2.62 -8.35 -5.76
N ALA A 36 -1.56 -8.04 -5.00
CA ALA A 36 -1.66 -7.89 -3.55
C ALA A 36 -2.58 -6.72 -3.17
N ILE A 37 -2.46 -5.59 -3.85
CA ILE A 37 -3.31 -4.42 -3.61
C ILE A 37 -4.77 -4.77 -3.87
N LYS A 38 -5.07 -5.43 -4.97
CA LYS A 38 -6.43 -5.85 -5.30
C LYS A 38 -6.99 -6.84 -4.28
N ALA A 39 -6.15 -7.78 -3.83
CA ALA A 39 -6.55 -8.75 -2.82
C ALA A 39 -6.84 -8.09 -1.47
N LEU A 40 -6.00 -7.13 -1.06
CA LEU A 40 -6.22 -6.38 0.18
C LEU A 40 -7.52 -5.59 0.12
N ALA A 41 -7.78 -4.91 -0.99
CA ALA A 41 -9.03 -4.16 -1.17
C ALA A 41 -10.25 -5.09 -1.15
N ALA A 42 -10.17 -6.23 -1.82
CA ALA A 42 -11.25 -7.23 -1.85
C ALA A 42 -11.48 -7.85 -0.46
N ALA A 43 -10.44 -7.97 0.35
CA ALA A 43 -10.54 -8.50 1.71
C ALA A 43 -11.18 -7.51 2.69
N GLY A 44 -11.33 -6.24 2.30
CA GLY A 44 -12.05 -5.26 3.10
C GLY A 44 -11.18 -4.38 3.98
N VAL A 45 -9.89 -4.21 3.67
CA VAL A 45 -9.08 -3.22 4.40
C VAL A 45 -9.65 -1.82 4.19
N ASP A 46 -9.53 -0.97 5.20
CA ASP A 46 -10.10 0.38 5.16
C ASP A 46 -9.24 1.34 4.36
N ALA A 47 -7.94 1.18 4.40
CA ALA A 47 -6.99 2.02 3.67
C ALA A 47 -5.74 1.22 3.32
N ILE A 48 -5.02 1.66 2.30
CA ILE A 48 -3.74 1.09 1.89
C ILE A 48 -2.71 2.21 1.83
N GLU A 49 -1.57 2.00 2.47
CA GLU A 49 -0.39 2.84 2.33
C GLU A 49 0.56 2.20 1.34
N ILE A 50 0.89 2.93 0.29
CA ILE A 50 1.87 2.49 -0.71
C ILE A 50 3.22 3.08 -0.32
N GLY A 51 4.18 2.23 0.03
CA GLY A 51 5.50 2.65 0.43
C GLY A 51 6.39 2.98 -0.77
N PHE A 52 7.14 4.08 -0.67
CA PHE A 52 8.19 4.39 -1.63
C PHE A 52 9.45 3.64 -1.19
N PRO A 53 9.99 2.69 -1.98
CA PRO A 53 11.16 1.92 -1.55
C PRO A 53 12.42 2.76 -1.55
N TYR A 54 13.14 2.75 -0.43
CA TYR A 54 14.41 3.47 -0.25
C TYR A 54 15.57 2.48 -0.20
N SER A 55 16.73 2.93 -0.68
CA SER A 55 17.96 2.16 -0.56
C SER A 55 18.52 2.14 0.87
N ASP A 56 18.09 3.11 1.70
CA ASP A 56 18.57 3.25 3.09
C ASP A 56 17.39 3.51 4.04
N PRO A 57 16.52 2.50 4.25
CA PRO A 57 15.30 2.65 5.04
C PRO A 57 15.56 2.53 6.54
N VAL A 58 16.31 3.47 7.12
CA VAL A 58 16.78 3.42 8.51
C VAL A 58 15.65 3.43 9.55
N MET A 59 14.48 3.94 9.21
CA MET A 59 13.34 4.03 10.12
C MET A 59 12.45 2.78 10.10
N ASP A 60 12.66 1.90 9.12
CA ASP A 60 11.86 0.69 8.97
C ASP A 60 12.47 -0.48 9.72
N GLY A 61 11.62 -1.42 10.12
CA GLY A 61 12.09 -2.68 10.69
C GLY A 61 12.63 -3.63 9.62
N PRO A 62 13.26 -4.76 10.04
CA PRO A 62 13.92 -5.68 9.10
C PRO A 62 13.01 -6.24 8.01
N VAL A 63 11.75 -6.50 8.32
CA VAL A 63 10.79 -7.06 7.36
C VAL A 63 10.52 -6.07 6.23
N ILE A 64 10.26 -4.82 6.55
CA ILE A 64 9.99 -3.79 5.55
C ILE A 64 11.28 -3.43 4.79
N GLN A 65 12.42 -3.40 5.45
CA GLN A 65 13.72 -3.18 4.79
C GLN A 65 13.98 -4.26 3.73
N GLU A 66 13.72 -5.52 4.06
CA GLU A 66 13.89 -6.62 3.12
C GLU A 66 12.92 -6.50 1.94
N ALA A 67 11.65 -6.19 2.20
CA ALA A 67 10.66 -6.01 1.15
C ALA A 67 11.02 -4.85 0.21
N ALA A 68 11.49 -3.75 0.74
CA ALA A 68 11.94 -2.59 -0.05
C ALA A 68 13.17 -2.96 -0.91
N ASP A 69 14.11 -3.70 -0.34
CA ASP A 69 15.31 -4.15 -1.06
C ASP A 69 14.93 -5.08 -2.23
N ILE A 70 14.03 -6.01 -2.02
CA ILE A 70 13.51 -6.89 -3.07
C ILE A 70 12.89 -6.06 -4.20
N SER A 71 12.08 -5.07 -3.85
CA SER A 71 11.45 -4.17 -4.82
C SER A 71 12.49 -3.39 -5.63
N LEU A 72 13.49 -2.81 -4.98
CA LEU A 72 14.56 -2.05 -5.65
C LEU A 72 15.38 -2.94 -6.58
N LYS A 73 15.73 -4.15 -6.15
CA LYS A 73 16.47 -5.11 -6.98
C LYS A 73 15.68 -5.56 -8.20
N ALA A 74 14.36 -5.51 -8.13
CA ALA A 74 13.48 -5.81 -9.26
C ALA A 74 13.34 -4.63 -10.23
N GLY A 75 13.97 -3.48 -9.95
CA GLY A 75 13.99 -2.31 -10.82
C GLY A 75 12.86 -1.32 -10.59
N THR A 76 12.18 -1.37 -9.44
CA THR A 76 11.11 -0.43 -9.13
C THR A 76 11.63 1.00 -9.08
N ASN A 77 10.90 1.91 -9.72
CA ASN A 77 11.22 3.33 -9.76
C ASN A 77 9.98 4.17 -9.42
N ALA A 78 10.11 5.50 -9.46
CA ALA A 78 9.02 6.41 -9.11
C ALA A 78 7.77 6.20 -9.95
N ALA A 79 7.91 5.90 -11.24
CA ALA A 79 6.76 5.63 -12.11
C ALA A 79 5.99 4.39 -11.63
N ASP A 80 6.68 3.39 -11.12
CA ASP A 80 6.05 2.17 -10.59
C ASP A 80 5.29 2.47 -9.30
N VAL A 81 5.76 3.42 -8.49
CA VAL A 81 5.04 3.85 -7.29
C VAL A 81 3.72 4.50 -7.67
N PHE A 82 3.74 5.40 -8.66
CA PHE A 82 2.51 6.04 -9.15
C PHE A 82 1.56 5.03 -9.78
N GLU A 83 2.09 4.01 -10.47
CA GLU A 83 1.26 2.95 -11.02
C GLU A 83 0.59 2.13 -9.92
N ALA A 84 1.31 1.83 -8.84
CA ALA A 84 0.72 1.14 -7.68
C ALA A 84 -0.42 1.96 -7.06
N LEU A 85 -0.24 3.28 -6.97
CA LEU A 85 -1.29 4.18 -6.49
C LEU A 85 -2.51 4.16 -7.42
N ASN A 86 -2.30 4.11 -8.73
CA ASN A 86 -3.39 4.01 -9.70
C ASN A 86 -4.16 2.69 -9.53
N VAL A 87 -3.47 1.59 -9.32
CA VAL A 87 -4.11 0.29 -9.05
C VAL A 87 -4.96 0.38 -7.78
N ALA A 88 -4.42 0.93 -6.71
CA ALA A 88 -5.16 1.09 -5.46
C ALA A 88 -6.40 1.97 -5.67
N ALA A 89 -6.24 3.11 -6.34
CA ALA A 89 -7.35 4.02 -6.62
C ALA A 89 -8.46 3.35 -7.43
N SER A 90 -8.10 2.48 -8.37
CA SER A 90 -9.07 1.76 -9.21
C SER A 90 -9.96 0.80 -8.42
N THR A 91 -9.52 0.37 -7.24
CA THR A 91 -10.31 -0.52 -6.36
C THR A 91 -11.33 0.23 -5.53
N GLY A 92 -11.23 1.54 -5.44
CA GLY A 92 -12.07 2.36 -4.56
C GLY A 92 -11.61 2.43 -3.11
N VAL A 93 -10.51 1.76 -2.73
CA VAL A 93 -9.95 1.81 -1.38
C VAL A 93 -9.30 3.17 -1.10
N ALA A 94 -9.29 3.57 0.14
CA ALA A 94 -8.61 4.78 0.56
C ALA A 94 -7.10 4.59 0.64
#